data_91d69f96e57a5f62d84fb1bb742ad57e
#
_entry.id   91d69f96e57a5f62d84fb1bb742ad57e
#
_cell.length_a   1.000
_cell.length_b   1.000
_cell.length_c   1.000
_cell.angle_alpha   90.00
_cell.angle_beta   90.00
_cell.angle_gamma   90.00
#
_symmetry.space_group_name_H-M   'P 1'
#
loop_
_entity.id
_entity.type
_entity.pdbx_description
1 polymer ?
#
loop_
_entity_poly.entity_id
_entity_poly.type
_entity_poly.pdbx_seq_one_letter_code
_entity_poly.pdbx_strand_id
1 'polypeptide(L)'
;EILTVFPQESGGVALAEVVAADLGGLVEELAAYEEVTATDVLQRSDDTALVQFETSNPVMLLPVRNAGTPLELPFSVQDGVVSWEVTAPRDRLSRLADQLRDFGISFDVVAVHQEMETEQLLTPKQQELIHTAVKEGYYDTPRDCTLTELADAVGIAKSTCSETLHRAEEKV
;
A
#
# COMPACT_ATOMS: atom_id res chain seq x y z
N GLU A 1 5.62 -12.95 -8.41
CA GLU A 1 5.32 -11.57 -8.05
C GLU A 1 5.52 -10.66 -9.25
N ILE A 2 4.59 -9.74 -9.52
CA ILE A 2 4.70 -8.74 -10.59
C ILE A 2 5.33 -7.49 -9.99
N LEU A 3 6.53 -7.15 -10.46
CA LEU A 3 7.34 -6.06 -9.92
C LEU A 3 7.08 -4.74 -10.63
N THR A 4 6.82 -4.80 -11.94
CA THR A 4 6.58 -3.61 -12.77
C THR A 4 5.67 -3.96 -13.93
N VAL A 5 4.79 -3.02 -14.29
CA VAL A 5 3.97 -3.11 -15.50
C VAL A 5 4.05 -1.78 -16.24
N PHE A 6 4.38 -1.87 -17.53
CA PHE A 6 4.44 -0.72 -18.41
C PHE A 6 3.40 -0.87 -19.54
N PRO A 7 2.38 0.01 -19.62
CA PRO A 7 1.40 -0.05 -20.69
C PRO A 7 2.02 0.35 -22.04
N GLN A 8 1.64 -0.36 -23.09
CA GLN A 8 1.95 -0.04 -24.49
C GLN A 8 0.66 0.29 -25.26
N GLU A 9 0.78 0.75 -26.50
CA GLU A 9 -0.39 1.08 -27.36
C GLU A 9 -1.31 -0.13 -27.57
N SER A 10 -0.72 -1.32 -27.69
CA SER A 10 -1.43 -2.59 -27.84
C SER A 10 -0.91 -3.63 -26.83
N GLY A 11 -1.31 -3.48 -25.56
CA GLY A 11 -0.90 -4.43 -24.53
C GLY A 11 -0.07 -3.83 -23.41
N GLY A 12 0.94 -4.57 -22.96
CA GLY A 12 1.86 -4.12 -21.92
C GLY A 12 3.07 -5.02 -21.77
N VAL A 13 4.12 -4.48 -21.15
CA VAL A 13 5.31 -5.21 -20.72
C VAL A 13 5.28 -5.34 -19.21
N ALA A 14 5.56 -6.51 -18.69
CA ALA A 14 5.68 -6.74 -17.26
C ALA A 14 7.03 -7.35 -16.91
N LEU A 15 7.53 -6.99 -15.73
CA LEU A 15 8.66 -7.62 -15.09
C LEU A 15 8.15 -8.40 -13.88
N ALA A 16 8.46 -9.68 -13.82
CA ALA A 16 8.02 -10.58 -12.77
C ALA A 16 9.20 -11.31 -12.13
N GLU A 17 9.16 -11.46 -10.83
CA GLU A 17 9.91 -12.46 -10.12
C GLU A 17 9.06 -13.72 -10.01
N VAL A 18 9.57 -14.83 -10.53
CA VAL A 18 8.91 -16.15 -10.53
C VAL A 18 9.68 -17.09 -9.63
N VAL A 19 8.97 -17.79 -8.77
CA VAL A 19 9.53 -18.80 -7.87
C VAL A 19 8.84 -20.12 -8.15
N ALA A 20 9.58 -21.15 -8.55
CA ALA A 20 9.03 -22.47 -8.82
C ALA A 20 10.10 -23.56 -8.71
N ALA A 21 9.68 -24.77 -8.31
CA ALA A 21 10.55 -25.94 -8.32
C ALA A 21 10.97 -26.34 -9.74
N ASP A 22 10.12 -26.08 -10.73
CA ASP A 22 10.42 -26.21 -12.17
C ASP A 22 10.23 -24.86 -12.88
N LEU A 23 11.28 -24.03 -12.81
CA LEU A 23 11.31 -22.74 -13.50
C LEU A 23 11.22 -22.86 -15.03
N GLY A 24 11.79 -23.93 -15.60
CA GLY A 24 11.78 -24.14 -17.03
C GLY A 24 10.35 -24.37 -17.54
N GLY A 25 9.64 -25.30 -16.92
CA GLY A 25 8.25 -25.59 -17.23
C GLY A 25 7.34 -24.40 -17.03
N LEU A 26 7.53 -23.62 -15.95
CA LEU A 26 6.72 -22.43 -15.70
C LEU A 26 6.92 -21.33 -16.75
N VAL A 27 8.17 -21.08 -17.18
CA VAL A 27 8.45 -20.09 -18.23
C VAL A 27 7.91 -20.55 -19.58
N GLU A 28 8.02 -21.84 -19.90
CA GLU A 28 7.42 -22.41 -21.12
C GLU A 28 5.89 -22.31 -21.08
N GLU A 29 5.26 -22.60 -19.95
CA GLU A 29 3.82 -22.43 -19.75
C GLU A 29 3.39 -20.97 -19.92
N LEU A 30 4.11 -20.02 -19.31
CA LEU A 30 3.87 -18.59 -19.49
C LEU A 30 3.95 -18.18 -20.96
N ALA A 31 4.98 -18.63 -21.67
CA ALA A 31 5.19 -18.31 -23.09
C ALA A 31 4.14 -18.99 -24.03
N ALA A 32 3.46 -20.03 -23.55
CA ALA A 32 2.42 -20.73 -24.30
C ALA A 32 1.04 -20.07 -24.23
N TYR A 33 0.83 -19.08 -23.34
CA TYR A 33 -0.43 -18.33 -23.31
C TYR A 33 -0.60 -17.48 -24.57
N GLU A 34 -1.77 -17.53 -25.17
CA GLU A 34 -2.08 -16.83 -26.44
C GLU A 34 -1.88 -15.30 -26.34
N GLU A 35 -2.13 -14.76 -25.17
CA GLU A 35 -1.98 -13.32 -24.89
C GLU A 35 -0.53 -12.90 -24.64
N VAL A 36 0.39 -13.83 -24.39
CA VAL A 36 1.81 -13.53 -24.17
C VAL A 36 2.54 -13.56 -25.51
N THR A 37 3.05 -12.43 -25.92
CA THR A 37 3.66 -12.23 -27.25
C THR A 37 5.18 -12.37 -27.25
N ALA A 38 5.82 -12.16 -26.10
CA ALA A 38 7.26 -12.35 -25.90
C ALA A 38 7.56 -12.69 -24.45
N THR A 39 8.62 -13.47 -24.21
CA THR A 39 9.11 -13.83 -22.86
C THR A 39 10.62 -13.91 -22.86
N ASP A 40 11.27 -13.17 -21.98
CA ASP A 40 12.72 -13.11 -21.80
C ASP A 40 13.10 -13.39 -20.34
N VAL A 41 13.97 -14.38 -20.12
CA VAL A 41 14.55 -14.63 -18.79
C VAL A 41 15.79 -13.77 -18.63
N LEU A 42 15.69 -12.73 -17.80
CA LEU A 42 16.76 -11.77 -17.56
C LEU A 42 17.79 -12.27 -16.57
N GLN A 43 17.32 -12.98 -15.54
CA GLN A 43 18.16 -13.57 -14.50
C GLN A 43 17.55 -14.87 -14.02
N ARG A 44 18.38 -15.84 -13.67
CA ARG A 44 17.97 -17.13 -13.12
C ARG A 44 18.87 -17.53 -11.95
N SER A 45 18.25 -18.00 -10.89
CA SER A 45 18.86 -18.70 -9.76
C SER A 45 18.23 -20.10 -9.64
N ASP A 46 18.48 -20.84 -8.56
CA ASP A 46 18.04 -22.24 -8.44
C ASP A 46 16.52 -22.41 -8.60
N ASP A 47 15.74 -21.70 -7.81
CA ASP A 47 14.28 -21.75 -7.73
C ASP A 47 13.57 -20.43 -8.09
N THR A 48 14.35 -19.42 -8.51
CA THR A 48 13.85 -18.06 -8.77
C THR A 48 14.36 -17.57 -10.12
N ALA A 49 13.49 -16.89 -10.88
CA ALA A 49 13.88 -16.20 -12.09
C ALA A 49 13.26 -14.81 -12.18
N LEU A 50 13.99 -13.86 -12.76
CA LEU A 50 13.48 -12.59 -13.18
C LEU A 50 13.11 -12.67 -14.66
N VAL A 51 11.83 -12.51 -14.95
CA VAL A 51 11.26 -12.71 -16.29
C VAL A 51 10.60 -11.42 -16.74
N GLN A 52 10.95 -10.97 -17.94
CA GLN A 52 10.21 -9.95 -18.64
C GLN A 52 9.29 -10.62 -19.67
N PHE A 53 8.03 -10.22 -19.71
CA PHE A 53 7.11 -10.70 -20.72
C PHE A 53 6.24 -9.58 -21.28
N GLU A 54 5.85 -9.74 -22.53
CA GLU A 54 4.91 -8.86 -23.22
C GLU A 54 3.55 -9.55 -23.33
N THR A 55 2.48 -8.78 -23.10
CA THR A 55 1.12 -9.30 -23.26
C THR A 55 0.26 -8.36 -24.09
N SER A 56 -0.56 -8.94 -24.97
CA SER A 56 -1.57 -8.22 -25.74
C SER A 56 -2.80 -7.85 -24.90
N ASN A 57 -3.01 -8.51 -23.74
CA ASN A 57 -4.17 -8.32 -22.88
C ASN A 57 -3.76 -8.13 -21.41
N PRO A 58 -3.33 -6.92 -21.02
CA PRO A 58 -2.99 -6.62 -19.62
C PRO A 58 -4.27 -6.47 -18.77
N VAL A 59 -4.87 -7.60 -18.39
CA VAL A 59 -6.20 -7.71 -17.76
C VAL A 59 -6.42 -6.76 -16.59
N MET A 60 -5.40 -6.52 -15.76
CA MET A 60 -5.50 -5.62 -14.61
C MET A 60 -5.41 -4.13 -14.97
N LEU A 61 -4.79 -3.77 -16.08
CA LEU A 61 -4.57 -2.36 -16.42
C LEU A 61 -5.85 -1.61 -16.84
N LEU A 62 -6.76 -2.26 -17.55
CA LEU A 62 -7.98 -1.61 -18.06
C LEU A 62 -8.96 -1.24 -16.94
N PRO A 63 -9.34 -2.15 -16.01
CA PRO A 63 -10.21 -1.81 -14.88
C PRO A 63 -9.63 -0.69 -14.01
N VAL A 64 -8.34 -0.76 -13.71
CA VAL A 64 -7.62 0.21 -12.89
C VAL A 64 -7.63 1.60 -13.53
N ARG A 65 -7.28 1.66 -14.83
CA ARG A 65 -7.30 2.92 -15.59
C ARG A 65 -8.70 3.52 -15.69
N ASN A 66 -9.70 2.71 -15.95
CA ASN A 66 -11.09 3.16 -16.06
C ASN A 66 -11.65 3.66 -14.72
N ALA A 67 -11.26 3.06 -13.62
CA ALA A 67 -11.61 3.50 -12.28
C ALA A 67 -10.86 4.78 -11.87
N GLY A 68 -9.75 5.10 -12.54
CA GLY A 68 -8.87 6.21 -12.21
C GLY A 68 -8.09 5.97 -10.91
N THR A 69 -7.80 4.70 -10.61
CA THR A 69 -6.93 4.30 -9.49
C THR A 69 -5.52 4.03 -10.01
N PRO A 70 -4.46 4.23 -9.20
CA PRO A 70 -3.14 3.73 -9.54
C PRO A 70 -3.12 2.19 -9.48
N LEU A 71 -2.27 1.57 -10.29
CA LEU A 71 -1.90 0.18 -10.10
C LEU A 71 -0.72 0.14 -9.12
N GLU A 72 -0.97 -0.29 -7.90
CA GLU A 72 0.08 -0.42 -6.90
C GLU A 72 0.87 -1.71 -7.14
N LEU A 73 2.17 -1.61 -7.07
CA LEU A 73 3.13 -2.67 -7.30
C LEU A 73 4.07 -2.77 -6.07
N PRO A 74 4.59 -3.95 -5.77
CA PRO A 74 4.35 -5.22 -6.46
C PRO A 74 3.00 -5.85 -6.08
N PHE A 75 2.51 -6.78 -6.90
CA PHE A 75 1.41 -7.68 -6.54
C PHE A 75 1.75 -9.14 -6.84
N SER A 76 1.13 -10.06 -6.11
CA SER A 76 1.37 -11.49 -6.29
C SER A 76 0.31 -12.15 -7.16
N VAL A 77 0.75 -13.15 -7.93
CA VAL A 77 -0.13 -14.06 -8.68
C VAL A 77 0.23 -15.47 -8.27
N GLN A 78 -0.73 -16.23 -7.76
CA GLN A 78 -0.56 -17.62 -7.36
C GLN A 78 -1.83 -18.40 -7.69
N ASP A 79 -1.70 -19.53 -8.34
CA ASP A 79 -2.81 -20.44 -8.71
C ASP A 79 -3.98 -19.72 -9.42
N GLY A 80 -3.66 -18.73 -10.26
CA GLY A 80 -4.65 -17.93 -10.99
C GLY A 80 -5.33 -16.84 -10.14
N VAL A 81 -4.92 -16.66 -8.88
CA VAL A 81 -5.42 -15.64 -7.98
C VAL A 81 -4.43 -14.49 -7.87
N VAL A 82 -4.89 -13.27 -8.09
CA VAL A 82 -4.13 -12.04 -7.88
C VAL A 82 -4.39 -11.52 -6.47
N SER A 83 -3.35 -11.38 -5.66
CA SER A 83 -3.39 -10.68 -4.38
C SER A 83 -2.78 -9.29 -4.52
N TRP A 84 -3.57 -8.27 -4.25
CA TRP A 84 -3.25 -6.90 -4.60
C TRP A 84 -3.81 -5.91 -3.57
N GLU A 85 -3.04 -4.89 -3.25
CA GLU A 85 -3.46 -3.76 -2.41
C GLU A 85 -3.81 -2.56 -3.27
N VAL A 86 -4.81 -1.79 -2.87
CA VAL A 86 -5.26 -0.60 -3.59
C VAL A 86 -5.57 0.51 -2.62
N THR A 87 -4.86 1.62 -2.74
CA THR A 87 -5.12 2.85 -1.99
C THR A 87 -5.82 3.87 -2.89
N ALA A 88 -7.07 4.15 -2.61
CA ALA A 88 -7.83 5.15 -3.36
C ALA A 88 -9.03 5.67 -2.56
N PRO A 89 -9.57 6.85 -2.90
CA PRO A 89 -10.83 7.33 -2.36
C PRO A 89 -11.97 6.33 -2.58
N ARG A 90 -12.91 6.28 -1.63
CA ARG A 90 -14.00 5.29 -1.62
C ARG A 90 -14.80 5.24 -2.92
N ASP A 91 -15.06 6.38 -3.55
CA ASP A 91 -15.78 6.46 -4.82
C ASP A 91 -15.01 5.80 -5.97
N ARG A 92 -13.68 5.88 -5.97
CA ARG A 92 -12.82 5.20 -6.95
C ARG A 92 -12.73 3.71 -6.68
N LEU A 93 -12.65 3.28 -5.43
CA LEU A 93 -12.70 1.86 -5.06
C LEU A 93 -14.02 1.23 -5.49
N SER A 94 -15.16 1.94 -5.31
CA SER A 94 -16.46 1.46 -5.79
C SER A 94 -16.47 1.32 -7.33
N ARG A 95 -15.94 2.30 -8.06
CA ARG A 95 -15.80 2.22 -9.52
C ARG A 95 -14.91 1.08 -9.97
N LEU A 96 -13.80 0.84 -9.25
CA LEU A 96 -12.91 -0.28 -9.55
C LEU A 96 -13.64 -1.62 -9.38
N ALA A 97 -14.39 -1.78 -8.30
CA ALA A 97 -15.20 -2.98 -8.08
C ALA A 97 -16.22 -3.23 -9.21
N ASP A 98 -16.88 -2.16 -9.70
CA ASP A 98 -17.81 -2.26 -10.83
C ASP A 98 -17.06 -2.61 -12.12
N GLN A 99 -15.91 -1.97 -12.40
CA GLN A 99 -15.10 -2.29 -13.58
C GLN A 99 -14.60 -3.74 -13.56
N LEU A 100 -14.14 -4.27 -12.41
CA LEU A 100 -13.73 -5.67 -12.31
C LEU A 100 -14.89 -6.60 -12.67
N ARG A 101 -16.11 -6.34 -12.19
CA ARG A 101 -17.31 -7.12 -12.54
C ARG A 101 -17.65 -7.03 -14.02
N ASP A 102 -17.58 -5.83 -14.60
CA ASP A 102 -17.86 -5.60 -16.04
C ASP A 102 -16.89 -6.37 -16.93
N PHE A 103 -15.63 -6.51 -16.50
CA PHE A 103 -14.61 -7.34 -17.15
C PHE A 103 -14.73 -8.84 -16.83
N GLY A 104 -15.73 -9.25 -16.03
CA GLY A 104 -15.94 -10.64 -15.63
C GLY A 104 -14.91 -11.17 -14.63
N ILE A 105 -14.19 -10.28 -13.93
CA ILE A 105 -13.20 -10.63 -12.93
C ILE A 105 -13.88 -10.75 -11.58
N SER A 106 -13.87 -11.94 -11.01
CA SER A 106 -14.34 -12.19 -9.64
C SER A 106 -13.29 -11.72 -8.64
N PHE A 107 -13.73 -11.08 -7.56
CA PHE A 107 -12.83 -10.63 -6.50
C PHE A 107 -13.48 -10.72 -5.11
N ASP A 108 -12.66 -10.88 -4.10
CA ASP A 108 -13.03 -10.83 -2.69
C ASP A 108 -12.23 -9.73 -1.99
N VAL A 109 -12.89 -8.99 -1.10
CA VAL A 109 -12.23 -7.98 -0.28
C VAL A 109 -11.76 -8.65 1.01
N VAL A 110 -10.47 -8.88 1.13
CA VAL A 110 -9.86 -9.56 2.28
C VAL A 110 -9.77 -8.64 3.49
N ALA A 111 -9.41 -7.36 3.28
CA ALA A 111 -9.31 -6.36 4.33
C ALA A 111 -9.60 -4.96 3.78
N VAL A 112 -10.15 -4.11 4.60
CA VAL A 112 -10.29 -2.68 4.32
C VAL A 112 -9.56 -1.93 5.42
N HIS A 113 -8.43 -1.34 5.08
CA HIS A 113 -7.74 -0.38 5.93
C HIS A 113 -8.25 1.00 5.58
N GLN A 114 -9.03 1.57 6.45
CA GLN A 114 -9.34 2.98 6.35
C GLN A 114 -8.18 3.71 7.02
N GLU A 115 -7.27 4.29 6.25
CA GLU A 115 -6.41 5.33 6.80
C GLU A 115 -7.35 6.42 7.31
N MET A 116 -7.59 6.42 8.61
CA MET A 116 -8.02 7.65 9.26
C MET A 116 -6.87 8.64 8.99
N GLU A 117 -7.20 9.74 8.32
CA GLU A 117 -6.27 10.85 8.20
C GLU A 117 -5.64 11.06 9.58
N THR A 118 -4.35 10.75 9.68
CA THR A 118 -3.59 10.90 10.94
C THR A 118 -3.64 12.36 11.41
N GLU A 119 -4.00 13.26 10.50
CA GLU A 119 -4.29 14.67 10.80
C GLU A 119 -5.50 14.90 11.72
N GLN A 120 -6.41 13.90 11.88
CA GLN A 120 -7.57 14.03 12.77
C GLN A 120 -7.40 13.38 14.14
N LEU A 121 -6.35 12.62 14.39
CA LEU A 121 -6.11 12.02 15.70
C LEU A 121 -5.83 13.12 16.73
N LEU A 122 -4.96 14.06 16.40
CA LEU A 122 -4.60 15.17 17.29
C LEU A 122 -4.94 16.52 16.65
N THR A 123 -5.52 17.43 17.42
CA THR A 123 -5.60 18.83 17.00
C THR A 123 -4.19 19.45 16.95
N PRO A 124 -3.96 20.53 16.18
CA PRO A 124 -2.65 21.18 16.13
C PRO A 124 -2.08 21.52 17.52
N LYS A 125 -2.94 21.95 18.45
CA LYS A 125 -2.55 22.22 19.84
C LYS A 125 -2.17 20.96 20.61
N GLN A 126 -2.86 19.85 20.39
CA GLN A 126 -2.53 18.57 21.01
C GLN A 126 -1.22 18.02 20.45
N GLN A 127 -1.00 18.14 19.14
CA GLN A 127 0.25 17.73 18.49
C GLN A 127 1.45 18.53 18.98
N GLU A 128 1.33 19.85 19.05
CA GLU A 128 2.36 20.75 19.59
C GLU A 128 2.70 20.41 21.05
N LEU A 129 1.68 20.16 21.88
CA LEU A 129 1.86 19.82 23.29
C LEU A 129 2.54 18.45 23.46
N ILE A 130 2.13 17.40 22.72
CA ILE A 130 2.79 16.08 22.75
C ILE A 130 4.24 16.22 22.29
N HIS A 131 4.50 16.94 21.19
CA HIS A 131 5.85 17.16 20.69
C HIS A 131 6.76 17.85 21.74
N THR A 132 6.23 18.87 22.40
CA THR A 132 6.95 19.57 23.47
C THR A 132 7.16 18.65 24.67
N ALA A 133 6.17 17.84 25.05
CA ALA A 133 6.28 16.88 26.15
C ALA A 133 7.39 15.84 25.91
N VAL A 134 7.50 15.33 24.68
CA VAL A 134 8.58 14.41 24.29
C VAL A 134 9.93 15.12 24.33
N LYS A 135 10.01 16.31 23.76
CA LYS A 135 11.26 17.08 23.66
C LYS A 135 11.82 17.48 25.04
N GLU A 136 10.95 17.85 25.96
CA GLU A 136 11.33 18.27 27.32
C GLU A 136 11.47 17.09 28.29
N GLY A 137 11.34 15.83 27.83
CA GLY A 137 11.53 14.62 28.65
C GLY A 137 10.40 14.36 29.64
N TYR A 138 9.20 14.85 29.40
CA TYR A 138 8.04 14.57 30.25
C TYR A 138 7.70 13.08 30.33
N TYR A 139 7.92 12.34 29.24
CA TYR A 139 7.68 10.89 29.14
C TYR A 139 8.90 10.04 29.48
N ASP A 140 10.03 10.64 29.81
CA ASP A 140 11.25 9.90 30.14
C ASP A 140 11.19 9.19 31.50
N THR A 141 12.01 8.18 31.69
CA THR A 141 12.12 7.48 32.96
C THR A 141 13.60 7.43 33.43
N PRO A 142 14.01 8.21 34.42
CA PRO A 142 13.21 9.18 35.18
C PRO A 142 12.78 10.38 34.34
N ARG A 143 11.70 11.06 34.73
CA ARG A 143 11.20 12.25 34.03
C ARG A 143 12.16 13.43 34.21
N ASP A 144 12.49 14.10 33.12
CA ASP A 144 13.31 15.30 33.13
C ASP A 144 12.45 16.57 33.21
N CYS A 145 11.15 16.50 32.96
CA CYS A 145 10.19 17.61 33.00
C CYS A 145 8.92 17.22 33.78
N THR A 146 8.45 18.11 34.63
CA THR A 146 7.18 17.96 35.34
C THR A 146 6.02 18.57 34.54
N LEU A 147 4.78 18.17 34.86
CA LEU A 147 3.59 18.74 34.23
C LEU A 147 3.49 20.29 34.40
N THR A 148 4.02 20.84 35.49
CA THR A 148 4.02 22.26 35.72
C THR A 148 5.00 22.96 34.79
N GLU A 149 6.22 22.46 34.69
CA GLU A 149 7.24 22.98 33.78
C GLU A 149 6.81 22.88 32.31
N LEU A 150 6.18 21.77 31.92
CA LEU A 150 5.61 21.61 30.58
C LEU A 150 4.50 22.65 30.30
N ALA A 151 3.60 22.88 31.25
CA ALA A 151 2.55 23.87 31.13
C ALA A 151 3.11 25.31 30.99
N ASP A 152 4.15 25.64 31.74
CA ASP A 152 4.86 26.91 31.66
C ASP A 152 5.59 27.07 30.31
N ALA A 153 6.22 26.00 29.80
CA ALA A 153 6.92 25.99 28.51
C ALA A 153 5.98 26.26 27.33
N VAL A 154 4.74 25.75 27.40
CA VAL A 154 3.71 25.96 26.35
C VAL A 154 2.84 27.20 26.62
N GLY A 155 2.98 27.82 27.77
CA GLY A 155 2.26 29.05 28.13
C GLY A 155 0.78 28.85 28.44
N ILE A 156 0.38 27.69 29.00
CA ILE A 156 -1.00 27.36 29.37
C ILE A 156 -1.12 27.00 30.85
N ALA A 157 -2.34 27.03 31.37
CA ALA A 157 -2.59 26.61 32.76
C ALA A 157 -2.33 25.12 32.92
N LYS A 158 -1.78 24.69 34.06
CA LYS A 158 -1.48 23.29 34.39
C LYS A 158 -2.69 22.35 34.19
N SER A 159 -3.89 22.78 34.57
CA SER A 159 -5.13 22.01 34.39
C SER A 159 -5.44 21.80 32.91
N THR A 160 -5.28 22.83 32.07
CA THR A 160 -5.47 22.78 30.64
C THR A 160 -4.42 21.87 29.97
N CYS A 161 -3.17 21.96 30.43
CA CYS A 161 -2.08 21.08 29.97
C CYS A 161 -2.42 19.61 30.26
N SER A 162 -2.80 19.28 31.48
CA SER A 162 -3.17 17.93 31.90
C SER A 162 -4.36 17.39 31.08
N GLU A 163 -5.41 18.17 30.94
CA GLU A 163 -6.60 17.73 30.16
C GLU A 163 -6.29 17.53 28.67
N THR A 164 -5.50 18.43 28.10
CA THR A 164 -5.12 18.35 26.70
C THR A 164 -4.21 17.14 26.40
N LEU A 165 -3.23 16.87 27.30
CA LEU A 165 -2.39 15.66 27.21
C LEU A 165 -3.26 14.40 27.30
N HIS A 166 -4.11 14.30 28.31
CA HIS A 166 -4.97 13.14 28.51
C HIS A 166 -5.83 12.86 27.29
N ARG A 167 -6.49 13.88 26.73
CA ARG A 167 -7.27 13.74 25.48
C ARG A 167 -6.43 13.43 24.25
N ALA A 168 -5.16 13.81 24.23
CA ALA A 168 -4.25 13.47 23.15
C ALA A 168 -3.78 12.02 23.28
N GLU A 169 -3.42 11.59 24.49
CA GLU A 169 -2.99 10.23 24.81
C GLU A 169 -4.08 9.19 24.57
N GLU A 170 -5.35 9.54 24.81
CA GLU A 170 -6.50 8.67 24.51
C GLU A 170 -6.71 8.41 23.00
N LYS A 171 -6.09 9.21 22.13
CA LYS A 171 -6.26 9.14 20.68
C LYS A 171 -5.11 8.43 19.97
N VAL A 172 -3.99 8.21 20.66
CA VAL A 172 -2.77 7.61 20.15
C VAL A 172 -2.61 6.20 20.69
#